data_018a073684226fbf5700aac4cb6400f8
#
_entry.id   018a073684226fbf5700aac4cb6400f8
#
_cell.length_a   1.000
_cell.length_b   1.000
_cell.length_c   1.000
_cell.angle_alpha   90.00
_cell.angle_beta   90.00
_cell.angle_gamma   90.00
#
_symmetry.space_group_name_H-M   'P 1'
#
loop_
_entity.id
_entity.type
_entity.pdbx_description
1 polymer ?
#
loop_
_entity_poly.entity_id
_entity_poly.type
_entity_poly.pdbx_seq_one_letter_code
_entity_poly.pdbx_strand_id
1 'polypeptide(L)'
;MKFVIYYFYIIIFFFKSYLFAENKHPIILIHGFLGWGREEMGNYFYWGGSQDFQQNLREDGFEVYTVSVGPISSNYDRAIETFYQIKGGQLDYGTNYSENLNIIQKPINKDYKGFFPEWSAQNPIHIIGHSMGGQTARMLEKLLKLKIKDETSILLSNEYSGWIKSISTISTPHNGSTLVPIML
;
A
#
# COMPACT_ATOMS: atom_id res chain seq x y z
N MET A 1 34.68 44.02 9.39
CA MET A 1 33.32 43.62 9.84
C MET A 1 32.38 43.22 8.70
N LYS A 2 32.30 43.92 7.59
CA LYS A 2 31.43 43.58 6.46
C LYS A 2 31.73 42.22 5.78
N PHE A 3 33.01 41.85 5.64
CA PHE A 3 33.39 40.55 5.03
C PHE A 3 33.04 39.32 5.86
N VAL A 4 33.06 39.41 7.20
CA VAL A 4 32.70 38.32 8.10
C VAL A 4 31.18 38.01 8.00
N ILE A 5 30.36 39.04 7.81
CA ILE A 5 28.92 38.90 7.65
C ILE A 5 28.58 38.20 6.33
N TYR A 6 29.31 38.49 5.23
CA TYR A 6 29.11 37.83 3.93
C TYR A 6 29.47 36.32 3.98
N TYR A 7 30.55 35.96 4.63
CA TYR A 7 30.90 34.55 4.84
C TYR A 7 29.89 33.79 5.68
N PHE A 8 29.30 34.44 6.69
CA PHE A 8 28.28 33.85 7.52
C PHE A 8 26.97 33.56 6.73
N TYR A 9 26.56 34.44 5.85
CA TYR A 9 25.41 34.23 4.96
C TYR A 9 25.68 33.16 3.89
N ILE A 10 26.86 33.06 3.35
CA ILE A 10 27.25 32.00 2.42
C ILE A 10 27.22 30.63 3.11
N ILE A 11 27.74 30.53 4.32
CA ILE A 11 27.72 29.27 5.10
C ILE A 11 26.26 28.87 5.41
N ILE A 12 25.41 29.78 5.82
CA ILE A 12 23.97 29.49 6.07
C ILE A 12 23.25 29.06 4.80
N PHE A 13 23.59 29.63 3.65
CA PHE A 13 22.99 29.26 2.36
C PHE A 13 23.39 27.84 1.95
N PHE A 14 24.64 27.44 2.14
CA PHE A 14 25.08 26.07 1.89
C PHE A 14 24.53 25.06 2.89
N PHE A 15 24.31 25.43 4.16
CA PHE A 15 23.70 24.54 5.15
C PHE A 15 22.19 24.32 4.92
N LYS A 16 21.48 25.23 4.27
CA LYS A 16 20.06 25.06 3.93
C LYS A 16 19.81 23.98 2.87
N SER A 17 20.83 23.57 2.12
CA SER A 17 20.71 22.60 1.02
C SER A 17 20.59 21.13 1.48
N TYR A 18 20.75 20.83 2.77
CA TYR A 18 20.78 19.45 3.27
C TYR A 18 19.64 19.07 4.21
N LEU A 19 18.60 19.91 4.34
CA LEU A 19 17.43 19.60 5.16
C LEU A 19 16.23 19.15 4.28
N PHE A 20 16.49 18.28 3.30
CA PHE A 20 15.40 17.49 2.74
C PHE A 20 15.13 16.33 3.70
N ALA A 21 13.94 16.29 4.28
CA ALA A 21 13.45 15.11 4.96
C ALA A 21 13.26 14.00 3.92
N GLU A 22 14.30 13.18 3.75
CA GLU A 22 14.27 12.04 2.84
C GLU A 22 13.27 11.02 3.38
N ASN A 23 12.27 10.65 2.57
CA ASN A 23 11.41 9.53 2.91
C ASN A 23 12.20 8.23 2.77
N LYS A 24 12.37 7.51 3.87
CA LYS A 24 13.11 6.23 3.93
C LYS A 24 12.20 5.00 3.95
N HIS A 25 10.89 5.19 3.91
CA HIS A 25 9.94 4.09 3.99
C HIS A 25 9.30 3.83 2.63
N PRO A 26 9.11 2.55 2.25
CA PRO A 26 8.46 2.20 1.00
C PRO A 26 7.05 2.78 0.88
N ILE A 27 6.67 3.11 -0.35
CA ILE A 27 5.35 3.62 -0.71
C ILE A 27 4.59 2.52 -1.48
N ILE A 28 3.43 2.16 -1.00
CA ILE A 28 2.55 1.16 -1.64
C ILE A 28 1.38 1.87 -2.31
N LEU A 29 1.22 1.64 -3.61
CA LEU A 29 0.14 2.19 -4.43
C LEU A 29 -0.98 1.15 -4.59
N ILE A 30 -2.22 1.51 -4.19
CA ILE A 30 -3.40 0.63 -4.27
C ILE A 30 -4.42 1.26 -5.22
N HIS A 31 -4.69 0.59 -6.34
CA HIS A 31 -5.67 1.04 -7.34
C HIS A 31 -7.13 0.96 -6.84
N GLY A 32 -8.04 1.62 -7.54
CA GLY A 32 -9.48 1.62 -7.24
C GLY A 32 -10.27 0.48 -7.88
N PHE A 33 -11.58 0.67 -7.91
CA PHE A 33 -12.53 -0.22 -8.58
C PHE A 33 -12.22 -0.30 -10.09
N LEU A 34 -12.28 -1.49 -10.66
CA LEU A 34 -11.88 -1.80 -12.05
C LEU A 34 -10.45 -1.37 -12.41
N GLY A 35 -9.60 -1.15 -11.40
CA GLY A 35 -8.19 -0.88 -11.61
C GLY A 35 -7.38 -2.14 -11.82
N TRP A 36 -6.09 -1.96 -12.08
CA TRP A 36 -5.15 -3.04 -12.40
C TRP A 36 -3.76 -2.79 -11.82
N GLY A 37 -3.00 -3.85 -11.69
CA GLY A 37 -1.59 -3.81 -11.31
C GLY A 37 -0.69 -3.36 -12.48
N ARG A 38 0.58 -3.08 -12.17
CA ARG A 38 1.52 -2.47 -13.10
C ARG A 38 1.73 -3.26 -14.40
N GLU A 39 1.64 -4.59 -14.35
CA GLU A 39 1.98 -5.48 -15.49
C GLU A 39 0.74 -6.03 -16.22
N GLU A 40 -0.49 -5.64 -15.80
CA GLU A 40 -1.71 -6.28 -16.29
C GLU A 40 -2.25 -5.69 -17.59
N MET A 41 -1.88 -4.43 -17.92
CA MET A 41 -2.36 -3.72 -19.11
C MET A 41 -1.22 -3.27 -20.05
N GLY A 42 -0.13 -4.05 -20.10
CA GLY A 42 1.04 -3.76 -20.94
C GLY A 42 1.68 -2.41 -20.58
N ASN A 43 1.76 -1.50 -21.54
CA ASN A 43 2.37 -0.17 -21.35
C ASN A 43 1.38 0.92 -20.93
N TYR A 44 0.20 0.54 -20.45
CA TYR A 44 -0.78 1.49 -19.93
C TYR A 44 -1.00 1.26 -18.42
N PHE A 45 -0.47 2.16 -17.62
CA PHE A 45 -0.41 2.02 -16.17
C PHE A 45 -1.61 2.67 -15.48
N TYR A 46 -2.14 2.03 -14.46
CA TYR A 46 -3.17 2.65 -13.62
C TYR A 46 -2.66 3.96 -12.99
N TRP A 47 -1.41 3.96 -12.56
CA TRP A 47 -0.72 5.10 -12.00
C TRP A 47 0.16 5.76 -13.05
N GLY A 48 -0.46 6.69 -13.82
CA GLY A 48 0.25 7.51 -14.80
C GLY A 48 -0.20 7.36 -16.27
N GLY A 49 -1.08 6.42 -16.59
CA GLY A 49 -1.55 6.21 -17.97
C GLY A 49 -0.43 5.70 -18.88
N SER A 50 0.03 6.52 -19.82
CA SER A 50 1.18 6.22 -20.69
C SER A 50 2.55 6.40 -20.01
N GLN A 51 2.58 6.96 -18.78
CA GLN A 51 3.80 7.14 -18.00
C GLN A 51 3.79 6.19 -16.81
N ASP A 52 4.93 5.55 -16.54
CA ASP A 52 5.08 4.69 -15.39
C ASP A 52 5.47 5.51 -14.14
N PHE A 53 4.48 5.95 -13.35
CA PHE A 53 4.75 6.73 -12.14
C PHE A 53 5.56 5.95 -11.10
N GLN A 54 5.40 4.64 -11.02
CA GLN A 54 6.23 3.85 -10.12
C GLN A 54 7.70 3.93 -10.52
N GLN A 55 7.99 3.80 -11.81
CA GLN A 55 9.37 3.89 -12.32
C GLN A 55 9.94 5.30 -12.13
N ASN A 56 9.18 6.33 -12.49
CA ASN A 56 9.62 7.72 -12.34
C ASN A 56 9.98 8.05 -10.87
N LEU A 57 9.11 7.64 -9.93
CA LEU A 57 9.38 7.85 -8.50
C LEU A 57 10.61 7.06 -8.01
N ARG A 58 10.87 5.88 -8.56
CA ARG A 58 12.07 5.12 -8.24
C ARG A 58 13.35 5.80 -8.77
N GLU A 59 13.28 6.42 -9.94
CA GLU A 59 14.36 7.21 -10.50
C GLU A 59 14.65 8.47 -9.67
N ASP A 60 13.62 9.02 -9.02
CA ASP A 60 13.73 10.10 -8.03
C ASP A 60 14.22 9.64 -6.65
N GLY A 61 14.53 8.35 -6.48
CA GLY A 61 15.10 7.78 -5.26
C GLY A 61 14.08 7.25 -4.24
N PHE A 62 12.78 7.17 -4.58
CA PHE A 62 11.78 6.59 -3.70
C PHE A 62 11.65 5.08 -3.92
N GLU A 63 11.46 4.33 -2.84
CA GLU A 63 11.09 2.92 -2.92
C GLU A 63 9.56 2.81 -3.07
N VAL A 64 9.08 2.41 -4.26
CA VAL A 64 7.64 2.41 -4.60
C VAL A 64 7.23 1.08 -5.20
N TYR A 65 6.07 0.57 -4.78
CA TYR A 65 5.48 -0.66 -5.28
C TYR A 65 3.98 -0.48 -5.57
N THR A 66 3.50 -1.07 -6.66
CA THR A 66 2.07 -1.13 -7.01
C THR A 66 1.56 -2.53 -6.78
N VAL A 67 0.51 -2.67 -5.98
CA VAL A 67 -0.17 -3.96 -5.80
C VAL A 67 -1.16 -4.23 -6.92
N SER A 68 -1.32 -5.52 -7.26
CA SER A 68 -2.32 -6.03 -8.19
C SER A 68 -3.37 -6.80 -7.40
N VAL A 69 -4.46 -6.16 -7.03
CA VAL A 69 -5.54 -6.75 -6.24
C VAL A 69 -6.81 -6.91 -7.07
N GLY A 70 -7.73 -7.76 -6.66
CA GLY A 70 -8.97 -8.01 -7.42
C GLY A 70 -9.70 -6.71 -7.79
N PRO A 71 -9.99 -6.46 -9.09
CA PRO A 71 -10.57 -5.19 -9.55
C PRO A 71 -11.99 -4.94 -9.06
N ILE A 72 -12.73 -6.02 -8.75
CA ILE A 72 -14.12 -6.00 -8.27
C ILE A 72 -14.29 -6.75 -6.94
N SER A 73 -13.19 -7.24 -6.34
CA SER A 73 -13.22 -7.95 -5.07
C SER A 73 -13.57 -7.04 -3.90
N SER A 74 -14.01 -7.64 -2.80
CA SER A 74 -14.30 -6.91 -1.56
C SER A 74 -13.07 -6.19 -1.03
N ASN A 75 -13.27 -5.15 -0.22
CA ASN A 75 -12.14 -4.49 0.44
C ASN A 75 -11.38 -5.44 1.39
N TYR A 76 -12.05 -6.46 1.92
CA TYR A 76 -11.44 -7.49 2.75
C TYR A 76 -10.46 -8.35 1.94
N ASP A 77 -10.91 -8.92 0.80
CA ASP A 77 -10.06 -9.72 -0.08
C ASP A 77 -8.86 -8.93 -0.55
N ARG A 78 -9.10 -7.71 -1.05
CA ARG A 78 -8.07 -6.79 -1.55
C ARG A 78 -7.05 -6.43 -0.47
N ALA A 79 -7.47 -6.26 0.78
CA ALA A 79 -6.57 -5.98 1.89
C ALA A 79 -5.67 -7.19 2.22
N ILE A 80 -6.23 -8.40 2.19
CA ILE A 80 -5.45 -9.64 2.37
C ILE A 80 -4.47 -9.83 1.22
N GLU A 81 -4.91 -9.69 -0.03
CA GLU A 81 -4.04 -9.73 -1.22
C GLU A 81 -2.90 -8.71 -1.13
N THR A 82 -3.20 -7.48 -0.67
CA THR A 82 -2.20 -6.44 -0.45
C THR A 82 -1.16 -6.87 0.58
N PHE A 83 -1.60 -7.44 1.71
CA PHE A 83 -0.68 -7.91 2.75
C PHE A 83 0.32 -8.93 2.20
N TYR A 84 -0.16 -9.97 1.53
CA TYR A 84 0.70 -11.03 1.02
C TYR A 84 1.61 -10.57 -0.13
N GLN A 85 1.17 -9.63 -0.97
CA GLN A 85 2.04 -9.05 -1.99
C GLN A 85 3.18 -8.22 -1.38
N ILE A 86 2.96 -7.55 -0.25
CA ILE A 86 4.01 -6.79 0.44
C ILE A 86 4.90 -7.72 1.26
N LYS A 87 4.31 -8.53 2.13
CA LYS A 87 5.02 -9.36 3.13
C LYS A 87 5.62 -10.64 2.54
N GLY A 88 4.94 -11.21 1.55
CA GLY A 88 5.25 -12.52 1.00
C GLY A 88 4.47 -13.66 1.64
N GLY A 89 4.59 -14.83 1.06
CA GLY A 89 3.96 -16.10 1.49
C GLY A 89 2.72 -16.47 0.68
N GLN A 90 2.16 -17.64 1.00
CA GLN A 90 0.95 -18.16 0.39
C GLN A 90 -0.25 -17.34 0.82
N LEU A 91 -1.01 -16.82 -0.16
CA LEU A 91 -2.27 -16.11 0.09
C LEU A 91 -3.22 -16.97 0.93
N ASP A 92 -3.73 -16.40 2.01
CA ASP A 92 -4.64 -17.06 2.96
C ASP A 92 -5.73 -16.08 3.41
N TYR A 93 -6.95 -16.29 2.92
CA TYR A 93 -8.10 -15.45 3.25
C TYR A 93 -8.64 -15.65 4.68
N GLY A 94 -8.11 -16.64 5.40
CA GLY A 94 -8.54 -17.00 6.74
C GLY A 94 -9.62 -18.08 6.75
N THR A 95 -9.60 -18.93 7.77
CA THR A 95 -10.49 -20.10 7.88
C THR A 95 -11.95 -19.66 7.99
N ASN A 96 -12.26 -18.85 8.99
CA ASN A 96 -13.64 -18.43 9.25
C ASN A 96 -14.28 -17.69 8.05
N TYR A 97 -13.52 -16.80 7.40
CA TYR A 97 -14.02 -16.04 6.25
C TYR A 97 -14.28 -16.95 5.06
N SER A 98 -13.38 -17.87 4.78
CA SER A 98 -13.47 -18.78 3.64
C SER A 98 -14.62 -19.79 3.81
N GLU A 99 -14.80 -20.33 5.01
CA GLU A 99 -15.92 -21.23 5.33
C GLU A 99 -17.28 -20.52 5.20
N ASN A 100 -17.40 -19.30 5.75
CA ASN A 100 -18.65 -18.53 5.70
C ASN A 100 -19.09 -18.17 4.28
N LEU A 101 -18.13 -17.91 3.38
CA LEU A 101 -18.41 -17.54 2.00
C LEU A 101 -18.29 -18.70 1.01
N ASN A 102 -17.94 -19.88 1.48
CA ASN A 102 -17.70 -21.07 0.66
C ASN A 102 -16.70 -20.79 -0.49
N ILE A 103 -15.57 -20.13 -0.16
CA ILE A 103 -14.49 -19.83 -1.08
C ILE A 103 -13.23 -20.61 -0.72
N ILE A 104 -12.28 -20.69 -1.67
CA ILE A 104 -10.99 -21.33 -1.43
C ILE A 104 -10.15 -20.46 -0.50
N GLN A 105 -9.80 -20.98 0.69
CA GLN A 105 -9.00 -20.27 1.68
C GLN A 105 -7.60 -19.92 1.14
N LYS A 106 -6.92 -20.89 0.52
CA LYS A 106 -5.55 -20.77 -0.02
C LYS A 106 -5.56 -21.09 -1.51
N PRO A 107 -5.83 -20.11 -2.38
CA PRO A 107 -5.83 -20.35 -3.83
C PRO A 107 -4.47 -20.85 -4.32
N ILE A 108 -4.48 -21.84 -5.21
CA ILE A 108 -3.27 -22.38 -5.84
C ILE A 108 -2.61 -21.29 -6.70
N ASN A 109 -1.29 -21.27 -6.76
CA ASN A 109 -0.48 -20.30 -7.51
C ASN A 109 -0.59 -18.84 -7.03
N LYS A 110 -1.00 -18.61 -5.79
CA LYS A 110 -1.00 -17.30 -5.13
C LYS A 110 0.02 -17.30 -3.98
N ASP A 111 1.28 -17.64 -4.31
CA ASP A 111 2.44 -17.55 -3.43
C ASP A 111 3.32 -16.37 -3.86
N TYR A 112 3.54 -15.42 -2.96
CA TYR A 112 4.22 -14.16 -3.23
C TYR A 112 5.60 -14.16 -2.58
N LYS A 113 6.61 -13.68 -3.31
CA LYS A 113 7.96 -13.43 -2.75
C LYS A 113 7.96 -12.29 -1.72
N GLY A 114 6.98 -11.39 -1.83
CA GLY A 114 6.92 -10.14 -1.08
C GLY A 114 7.73 -9.03 -1.74
N PHE A 115 7.11 -7.85 -1.85
CA PHE A 115 7.81 -6.65 -2.30
C PHE A 115 8.76 -6.14 -1.22
N PHE A 116 8.36 -6.27 0.05
CA PHE A 116 9.08 -5.78 1.21
C PHE A 116 8.92 -6.77 2.39
N PRO A 117 9.65 -7.92 2.37
CA PRO A 117 9.56 -8.94 3.42
C PRO A 117 9.95 -8.43 4.82
N GLU A 118 10.78 -7.37 4.91
CA GLU A 118 11.20 -6.71 6.15
C GLU A 118 10.10 -5.86 6.80
N TRP A 119 8.96 -5.71 6.15
CA TRP A 119 7.83 -4.93 6.65
C TRP A 119 7.48 -5.27 8.09
N SER A 120 7.56 -4.28 8.95
CA SER A 120 7.41 -4.40 10.40
C SER A 120 7.15 -3.04 11.05
N ALA A 121 6.96 -2.99 12.36
CA ALA A 121 6.86 -1.73 13.10
C ALA A 121 8.16 -0.89 13.04
N GLN A 122 9.34 -1.55 12.88
CA GLN A 122 10.62 -0.88 12.72
C GLN A 122 10.85 -0.41 11.27
N ASN A 123 10.23 -1.08 10.33
CA ASN A 123 10.29 -0.78 8.90
C ASN A 123 8.86 -0.56 8.34
N PRO A 124 8.15 0.48 8.78
CA PRO A 124 6.78 0.73 8.34
C PRO A 124 6.73 1.24 6.90
N ILE A 125 5.54 1.20 6.31
CA ILE A 125 5.29 1.66 4.94
C ILE A 125 4.34 2.86 4.91
N HIS A 126 4.40 3.61 3.82
CA HIS A 126 3.35 4.55 3.42
C HIS A 126 2.40 3.88 2.42
N ILE A 127 1.12 4.18 2.49
CA ILE A 127 0.13 3.70 1.54
C ILE A 127 -0.54 4.89 0.85
N ILE A 128 -0.66 4.82 -0.47
CA ILE A 128 -1.46 5.74 -1.27
C ILE A 128 -2.55 4.94 -1.96
N GLY A 129 -3.81 5.21 -1.62
CA GLY A 129 -4.97 4.54 -2.20
C GLY A 129 -5.81 5.49 -3.06
N HIS A 130 -6.08 5.13 -4.31
CA HIS A 130 -7.00 5.87 -5.15
C HIS A 130 -8.39 5.23 -5.12
N SER A 131 -9.44 6.05 -5.00
CA SER A 131 -10.84 5.61 -5.04
C SER A 131 -11.09 4.48 -4.01
N MET A 132 -11.59 3.31 -4.41
CA MET A 132 -11.74 2.12 -3.56
C MET A 132 -10.43 1.67 -2.90
N GLY A 133 -9.27 1.98 -3.49
CA GLY A 133 -7.95 1.66 -2.91
C GLY A 133 -7.70 2.30 -1.56
N GLY A 134 -8.26 3.49 -1.29
CA GLY A 134 -8.19 4.11 0.04
C GLY A 134 -9.01 3.37 1.09
N GLN A 135 -10.15 2.78 0.70
CA GLN A 135 -10.95 1.91 1.59
C GLN A 135 -10.24 0.57 1.84
N THR A 136 -9.60 0.02 0.80
CA THR A 136 -8.73 -1.17 0.92
C THR A 136 -7.60 -0.93 1.92
N ALA A 137 -6.93 0.23 1.84
CA ALA A 137 -5.87 0.62 2.78
C ALA A 137 -6.36 0.69 4.24
N ARG A 138 -7.54 1.28 4.47
CA ARG A 138 -8.17 1.32 5.80
C ARG A 138 -8.57 -0.06 6.31
N MET A 139 -9.04 -0.94 5.41
CA MET A 139 -9.34 -2.33 5.77
C MET A 139 -8.06 -3.06 6.16
N LEU A 140 -6.96 -2.90 5.41
CA LEU A 140 -5.67 -3.48 5.75
C LEU A 140 -5.19 -3.00 7.12
N GLU A 141 -5.27 -1.70 7.42
CA GLU A 141 -4.92 -1.16 8.73
C GLU A 141 -5.76 -1.78 9.85
N LYS A 142 -7.06 -2.00 9.60
CA LYS A 142 -7.95 -2.68 10.56
C LYS A 142 -7.52 -4.13 10.77
N LEU A 143 -7.24 -4.87 9.70
CA LEU A 143 -6.84 -6.28 9.78
C LEU A 143 -5.50 -6.45 10.50
N LEU A 144 -4.54 -5.56 10.30
CA LEU A 144 -3.26 -5.54 11.00
C LEU A 144 -3.40 -5.36 12.53
N LYS A 145 -4.50 -4.77 12.99
CA LYS A 145 -4.80 -4.56 14.43
C LYS A 145 -5.65 -5.67 15.03
N LEU A 146 -6.13 -6.62 14.20
CA LEU A 146 -6.92 -7.74 14.67
C LEU A 146 -6.02 -8.90 15.06
N LYS A 147 -6.46 -9.64 16.10
CA LYS A 147 -5.93 -10.95 16.43
C LYS A 147 -7.12 -11.88 16.62
N ILE A 148 -7.33 -12.78 15.67
CA ILE A 148 -8.44 -13.74 15.69
C ILE A 148 -7.91 -15.04 16.30
N LYS A 149 -8.59 -15.51 17.34
CA LYS A 149 -8.25 -16.78 17.99
C LYS A 149 -8.54 -17.94 17.03
N ASP A 150 -7.69 -18.94 17.07
CA ASP A 150 -7.81 -20.18 16.27
C ASP A 150 -7.79 -19.96 14.74
N GLU A 151 -7.26 -18.79 14.28
CA GLU A 151 -7.09 -18.48 12.88
C GLU A 151 -5.70 -18.95 12.37
N THR A 152 -5.66 -19.46 11.14
CA THR A 152 -4.42 -19.99 10.54
C THR A 152 -3.69 -18.99 9.66
N SER A 153 -4.39 -17.97 9.17
CA SER A 153 -3.81 -16.90 8.37
C SER A 153 -2.79 -16.09 9.18
N ILE A 154 -1.58 -15.90 8.66
CA ILE A 154 -0.54 -15.12 9.31
C ILE A 154 -1.03 -13.70 9.63
N LEU A 155 -1.74 -13.07 8.70
CA LEU A 155 -2.29 -11.73 8.91
C LEU A 155 -3.30 -11.68 10.07
N LEU A 156 -4.19 -12.67 10.15
CA LEU A 156 -5.35 -12.63 11.05
C LEU A 156 -5.07 -13.24 12.43
N SER A 157 -4.04 -14.06 12.56
CA SER A 157 -3.67 -14.73 13.83
C SER A 157 -2.77 -13.89 14.72
N ASN A 158 -2.22 -12.77 14.22
CA ASN A 158 -1.29 -11.91 14.93
C ASN A 158 -1.70 -10.44 14.86
N GLU A 159 -1.20 -9.64 15.80
CA GLU A 159 -1.36 -8.19 15.80
C GLU A 159 -0.08 -7.53 15.26
N TYR A 160 -0.27 -6.56 14.37
CA TYR A 160 0.81 -5.86 13.65
C TYR A 160 0.70 -4.34 13.81
N SER A 161 0.57 -3.86 15.04
CA SER A 161 0.49 -2.42 15.32
C SER A 161 1.75 -1.67 14.87
N GLY A 162 1.56 -0.48 14.28
CA GLY A 162 2.66 0.39 13.85
C GLY A 162 3.32 0.03 12.51
N TRP A 163 2.79 -0.93 11.78
CA TRP A 163 3.34 -1.33 10.47
C TRP A 163 3.02 -0.36 9.33
N ILE A 164 2.00 0.50 9.49
CA ILE A 164 1.67 1.56 8.55
C ILE A 164 2.07 2.90 9.16
N LYS A 165 2.92 3.64 8.45
CA LYS A 165 3.38 4.97 8.83
C LYS A 165 2.34 6.05 8.52
N SER A 166 1.75 5.96 7.32
CA SER A 166 0.65 6.85 6.91
C SER A 166 -0.19 6.23 5.80
N ILE A 167 -1.44 6.68 5.72
CA ILE A 167 -2.35 6.39 4.62
C ILE A 167 -2.75 7.73 3.99
N SER A 168 -2.48 7.88 2.70
CA SER A 168 -2.97 8.98 1.86
C SER A 168 -4.03 8.47 0.91
N THR A 169 -5.13 9.18 0.77
CA THR A 169 -6.24 8.76 -0.09
C THR A 169 -6.52 9.81 -1.16
N ILE A 170 -6.72 9.35 -2.39
CA ILE A 170 -7.04 10.20 -3.54
C ILE A 170 -8.45 9.83 -4.01
N SER A 171 -9.38 10.78 -3.97
CA SER A 171 -10.77 10.60 -4.44
C SER A 171 -11.47 9.37 -3.86
N THR A 172 -11.20 9.03 -2.60
CA THR A 172 -11.79 7.88 -1.92
C THR A 172 -13.18 8.22 -1.37
N PRO A 173 -14.22 7.41 -1.68
CA PRO A 173 -15.58 7.65 -1.19
C PRO A 173 -15.74 7.19 0.27
N HIS A 174 -15.19 7.94 1.22
CA HIS A 174 -15.17 7.57 2.65
C HIS A 174 -16.55 7.41 3.27
N ASN A 175 -17.55 8.10 2.75
CA ASN A 175 -18.95 8.05 3.22
C ASN A 175 -19.85 7.21 2.30
N GLY A 176 -19.26 6.34 1.49
CA GLY A 176 -20.00 5.53 0.50
C GLY A 176 -20.05 6.17 -0.88
N SER A 177 -20.68 5.46 -1.81
CA SER A 177 -20.85 5.88 -3.21
C SER A 177 -22.28 5.61 -3.67
N THR A 178 -22.85 6.52 -4.42
CA THR A 178 -24.15 6.36 -5.08
C THR A 178 -24.11 5.33 -6.22
N LEU A 179 -22.93 4.87 -6.62
CA LEU A 179 -22.79 3.84 -7.64
C LEU A 179 -23.23 2.46 -7.13
N VAL A 180 -23.04 2.16 -5.85
CA VAL A 180 -23.34 0.85 -5.26
C VAL A 180 -24.84 0.48 -5.36
N PRO A 181 -25.80 1.34 -5.04
CA PRO A 181 -27.22 1.02 -5.19
C PRO A 181 -27.69 0.82 -6.64
N ILE A 182 -26.91 1.29 -7.62
CA ILE A 182 -27.24 1.14 -9.06
C ILE A 182 -26.79 -0.23 -9.58
N MET A 183 -25.80 -0.85 -8.93
CA MET A 183 -25.23 -2.15 -9.35
C MET A 183 -25.80 -3.34 -8.58
N LEU A 184 -26.63 -3.10 -7.55
CA LEU A 184 -27.34 -4.12 -6.78
C LEU A 184 -28.77 -4.28 -7.29
#